data_d1f9175d7ec92d180d894a946e2833fe
#
_entry.id   d1f9175d7ec92d180d894a946e2833fe
#
_cell.length_a   1.000
_cell.length_b   1.000
_cell.length_c   1.000
_cell.angle_alpha   90.00
_cell.angle_beta   90.00
_cell.angle_gamma   90.00
#
_symmetry.space_group_name_H-M   'P 1'
#
loop_
_entity.id
_entity.type
_entity.pdbx_description
1 polymer ?
#
loop_
_entity_poly.entity_id
_entity_poly.type
_entity_poly.pdbx_seq_one_letter_code
_entity_poly.pdbx_strand_id
1 'polypeptide(L)'
;MTKNLTESFISRIELFRDLSPEECLLLQETAEAQSYEPGGLLFAEHSPRKYLYIIEYGEVELFKTTPQGEETRLSFFRAQDFLGEGALMDDYPHSTSARALLDTRAFLISREAFSSVFEKHPTMARKILSRLARVVSRRSRKAITLVLDVGAQYISGRTRSEHDLLGDREVPDEFYYGVQTLRALENFNISGVPLALYPVLIEALTQVKLAAARANADLGLLPRPVADAIEQACHDVLGGKLQRHFVVDMIQGGAGTSTNMNANE
;
A
#
# COMPACT_ATOMS: atom_id res chain seq x y z
N MET A 1 22.64 -19.49 -37.66
CA MET A 1 21.60 -20.02 -36.75
C MET A 1 20.96 -18.84 -36.05
N THR A 2 19.87 -18.36 -36.57
CA THR A 2 19.04 -17.30 -35.99
C THR A 2 18.43 -17.83 -34.71
N LYS A 3 18.93 -17.40 -33.53
CA LYS A 3 18.22 -17.60 -32.27
C LYS A 3 16.89 -16.89 -32.41
N ASN A 4 15.81 -17.67 -32.51
CA ASN A 4 14.47 -17.15 -32.32
C ASN A 4 14.46 -16.33 -31.03
N LEU A 5 14.17 -15.04 -31.14
CA LEU A 5 13.91 -14.13 -30.03
C LEU A 5 12.63 -14.59 -29.33
N THR A 6 12.75 -15.65 -28.55
CA THR A 6 11.75 -15.98 -27.54
C THR A 6 11.73 -14.78 -26.59
N GLU A 7 10.55 -14.22 -26.41
CA GLU A 7 10.32 -13.08 -25.50
C GLU A 7 11.10 -13.32 -24.20
N SER A 8 12.06 -12.45 -23.92
CA SER A 8 12.89 -12.57 -22.71
C SER A 8 11.96 -12.54 -21.50
N PHE A 9 12.16 -13.45 -20.54
CA PHE A 9 11.42 -13.44 -19.26
C PHE A 9 11.42 -12.05 -18.63
N ILE A 10 12.54 -11.33 -18.72
CA ILE A 10 12.75 -9.98 -18.19
C ILE A 10 11.76 -8.97 -18.82
N SER A 11 11.37 -9.12 -20.08
CA SER A 11 10.42 -8.18 -20.72
C SER A 11 9.00 -8.21 -20.12
N ARG A 12 8.65 -9.27 -19.40
CA ARG A 12 7.37 -9.42 -18.71
C ARG A 12 7.33 -8.75 -17.35
N ILE A 13 8.50 -8.39 -16.82
CA ILE A 13 8.61 -7.74 -15.50
C ILE A 13 8.20 -6.28 -15.63
N GLU A 14 7.30 -5.82 -14.77
CA GLU A 14 6.79 -4.46 -14.82
C GLU A 14 7.89 -3.40 -14.83
N LEU A 15 8.97 -3.63 -14.08
CA LEU A 15 10.11 -2.70 -13.99
C LEU A 15 10.81 -2.48 -15.33
N PHE A 16 10.78 -3.47 -16.22
CA PHE A 16 11.53 -3.50 -17.48
C PHE A 16 10.66 -3.36 -18.73
N ARG A 17 9.37 -3.10 -18.56
CA ARG A 17 8.39 -3.03 -19.67
C ARG A 17 8.74 -2.02 -20.77
N ASP A 18 9.47 -0.96 -20.43
CA ASP A 18 9.83 0.12 -21.37
C ASP A 18 11.17 -0.12 -22.07
N LEU A 19 11.80 -1.29 -21.84
CA LEU A 19 13.06 -1.66 -22.46
C LEU A 19 12.84 -2.29 -23.84
N SER A 20 13.82 -2.13 -24.74
CA SER A 20 13.85 -2.86 -26.01
C SER A 20 14.26 -4.34 -25.77
N PRO A 21 13.98 -5.25 -26.71
CA PRO A 21 14.44 -6.63 -26.62
C PRO A 21 15.93 -6.78 -26.38
N GLU A 22 16.76 -5.93 -27.01
CA GLU A 22 18.21 -5.92 -26.85
C GLU A 22 18.62 -5.45 -25.43
N GLU A 23 17.95 -4.43 -24.90
CA GLU A 23 18.16 -3.96 -23.53
C GLU A 23 17.76 -5.04 -22.49
N CYS A 24 16.69 -5.78 -22.74
CA CYS A 24 16.27 -6.89 -21.91
C CYS A 24 17.30 -8.06 -21.91
N LEU A 25 17.85 -8.38 -23.07
CA LEU A 25 18.89 -9.42 -23.18
C LEU A 25 20.14 -9.02 -22.41
N LEU A 26 20.57 -7.77 -22.53
CA LEU A 26 21.72 -7.24 -21.80
C LEU A 26 21.55 -7.37 -20.27
N LEU A 27 20.38 -7.07 -19.74
CA LEU A 27 20.09 -7.28 -18.30
C LEU A 27 20.09 -8.76 -17.95
N GLN A 28 19.52 -9.60 -18.79
CA GLN A 28 19.45 -11.02 -18.54
C GLN A 28 20.83 -11.68 -18.44
N GLU A 29 21.80 -11.19 -19.22
CA GLU A 29 23.20 -11.66 -19.17
C GLU A 29 23.88 -11.30 -17.84
N THR A 30 23.40 -10.27 -17.14
CA THR A 30 23.96 -9.86 -15.83
C THR A 30 23.27 -10.54 -14.65
N ALA A 31 22.19 -11.29 -14.88
CA ALA A 31 21.40 -11.91 -13.84
C ALA A 31 21.91 -13.32 -13.50
N GLU A 32 22.00 -13.60 -12.21
CA GLU A 32 22.32 -14.94 -11.68
C GLU A 32 21.03 -15.63 -11.22
N ALA A 33 20.84 -16.90 -11.55
CA ALA A 33 19.69 -17.66 -11.09
C ALA A 33 19.99 -18.37 -9.76
N GLN A 34 19.10 -18.21 -8.78
CA GLN A 34 19.18 -18.87 -7.48
C GLN A 34 17.86 -19.53 -7.11
N SER A 35 17.94 -20.73 -6.53
CA SER A 35 16.78 -21.48 -6.03
C SER A 35 16.74 -21.44 -4.51
N TYR A 36 15.51 -21.42 -3.97
CA TYR A 36 15.24 -21.39 -2.54
C TYR A 36 14.19 -22.46 -2.22
N GLU A 37 14.48 -23.29 -1.22
CA GLU A 37 13.50 -24.23 -0.65
C GLU A 37 12.47 -23.48 0.21
N PRO A 38 11.29 -24.07 0.48
CA PRO A 38 10.30 -23.49 1.40
C PRO A 38 10.93 -23.17 2.77
N GLY A 39 10.73 -21.97 3.27
CA GLY A 39 11.36 -21.43 4.46
C GLY A 39 12.73 -20.78 4.25
N GLY A 40 13.34 -20.95 3.08
CA GLY A 40 14.63 -20.33 2.74
C GLY A 40 14.54 -18.82 2.63
N LEU A 41 15.47 -18.09 3.26
CA LEU A 41 15.53 -16.63 3.22
C LEU A 41 16.19 -16.15 1.93
N LEU A 42 15.55 -15.21 1.23
CA LEU A 42 16.15 -14.45 0.16
C LEU A 42 17.05 -13.35 0.75
N PHE A 43 16.56 -12.67 1.78
CA PHE A 43 17.32 -11.73 2.60
C PHE A 43 16.68 -11.59 3.99
N ALA A 44 17.47 -11.14 4.95
CA ALA A 44 17.02 -10.86 6.31
C ALA A 44 16.93 -9.36 6.58
N GLU A 45 16.06 -8.95 7.50
CA GLU A 45 16.03 -7.60 8.05
C GLU A 45 17.43 -7.21 8.57
N HIS A 46 17.80 -5.95 8.38
CA HIS A 46 19.12 -5.37 8.70
C HIS A 46 20.31 -5.90 7.90
N SER A 47 20.12 -6.86 6.98
CA SER A 47 21.19 -7.28 6.06
C SER A 47 21.42 -6.25 4.95
N PRO A 48 22.64 -6.18 4.36
CA PRO A 48 22.94 -5.26 3.25
C PRO A 48 22.07 -5.56 2.02
N ARG A 49 21.58 -4.50 1.37
CA ARG A 49 20.85 -4.57 0.09
C ARG A 49 21.83 -4.79 -1.06
N LYS A 50 22.00 -6.03 -1.50
CA LYS A 50 22.95 -6.40 -2.55
C LYS A 50 22.29 -6.63 -3.91
N TYR A 51 21.04 -7.13 -3.93
CA TYR A 51 20.41 -7.65 -5.13
C TYR A 51 18.99 -7.10 -5.30
N LEU A 52 18.62 -6.91 -6.57
CA LEU A 52 17.23 -6.97 -7.01
C LEU A 52 16.89 -8.44 -7.29
N TYR A 53 15.81 -8.93 -6.74
CA TYR A 53 15.29 -10.29 -6.92
C TYR A 53 14.09 -10.25 -7.85
N ILE A 54 14.09 -11.07 -8.90
CA ILE A 54 13.00 -11.21 -9.87
C ILE A 54 12.52 -12.64 -9.79
N ILE A 55 11.29 -12.88 -9.39
CA ILE A 55 10.75 -14.23 -9.17
C ILE A 55 10.38 -14.84 -10.51
N GLU A 56 11.05 -15.96 -10.87
CA GLU A 56 10.74 -16.73 -12.07
C GLU A 56 9.53 -17.64 -11.81
N TYR A 57 9.56 -18.39 -10.70
CA TYR A 57 8.44 -19.15 -10.18
C TYR A 57 8.52 -19.27 -8.66
N GLY A 58 7.41 -19.68 -8.03
CA GLY A 58 7.29 -19.81 -6.58
C GLY A 58 6.54 -18.65 -5.96
N GLU A 59 6.60 -18.57 -4.64
CA GLU A 59 5.94 -17.55 -3.85
C GLU A 59 6.86 -17.11 -2.69
N VAL A 60 6.98 -15.81 -2.48
CA VAL A 60 7.82 -15.18 -1.44
C VAL A 60 6.95 -14.30 -0.57
N GLU A 61 7.07 -14.44 0.75
CA GLU A 61 6.50 -13.50 1.69
C GLU A 61 7.53 -12.47 2.16
N LEU A 62 7.07 -11.25 2.35
CA LEU A 62 7.79 -10.21 3.06
C LEU A 62 7.23 -10.10 4.46
N PHE A 63 8.09 -10.16 5.47
CA PHE A 63 7.68 -10.12 6.87
C PHE A 63 8.62 -9.27 7.72
N LYS A 64 8.13 -8.90 8.88
CA LYS A 64 8.90 -8.19 9.90
C LYS A 64 8.74 -8.88 11.25
N THR A 65 9.84 -9.00 11.99
CA THR A 65 9.80 -9.57 13.35
C THR A 65 9.66 -8.44 14.37
N THR A 66 8.68 -8.54 15.26
CA THR A 66 8.50 -7.59 16.36
C THR A 66 9.60 -7.80 17.42
N PRO A 67 9.83 -6.80 18.32
CA PRO A 67 10.76 -6.98 19.43
C PRO A 67 10.42 -8.17 20.36
N GLN A 68 9.15 -8.61 20.35
CA GLN A 68 8.66 -9.76 21.11
C GLN A 68 8.89 -11.10 20.40
N GLY A 69 9.43 -11.07 19.16
CA GLY A 69 9.70 -12.26 18.36
C GLY A 69 8.53 -12.73 17.50
N GLU A 70 7.44 -12.00 17.44
CA GLU A 70 6.30 -12.32 16.59
C GLU A 70 6.56 -11.86 15.15
N GLU A 71 6.23 -12.71 14.17
CA GLU A 71 6.35 -12.37 12.76
C GLU A 71 5.05 -11.77 12.24
N THR A 72 5.14 -10.58 11.67
CA THR A 72 4.04 -9.92 10.97
C THR A 72 4.28 -9.94 9.47
N ARG A 73 3.39 -10.58 8.74
CA ARG A 73 3.42 -10.63 7.28
C ARG A 73 2.99 -9.30 6.69
N LEU A 74 3.77 -8.79 5.74
CA LEU A 74 3.54 -7.48 5.12
C LEU A 74 3.05 -7.60 3.66
N SER A 75 3.56 -8.55 2.88
CA SER A 75 3.21 -8.70 1.47
C SER A 75 3.61 -10.06 0.91
N PHE A 76 3.08 -10.37 -0.29
CA PHE A 76 3.44 -11.54 -1.09
C PHE A 76 3.94 -11.11 -2.46
N PHE A 77 4.85 -11.93 -3.00
CA PHE A 77 5.41 -11.79 -4.34
C PHE A 77 5.37 -13.14 -5.03
N ARG A 78 5.01 -13.13 -6.31
CA ARG A 78 4.83 -14.32 -7.16
C ARG A 78 5.64 -14.22 -8.43
N ALA A 79 5.51 -15.21 -9.28
CA ALA A 79 6.15 -15.20 -10.61
C ALA A 79 5.90 -13.87 -11.34
N GLN A 80 6.94 -13.30 -11.93
CA GLN A 80 7.00 -11.99 -12.59
C GLN A 80 6.99 -10.77 -11.65
N ASP A 81 6.89 -10.97 -10.34
CA ASP A 81 7.13 -9.90 -9.38
C ASP A 81 8.63 -9.70 -9.13
N PHE A 82 8.97 -8.56 -8.55
CA PHE A 82 10.32 -8.25 -8.08
C PHE A 82 10.30 -7.62 -6.70
N LEU A 83 11.40 -7.82 -5.95
CA LEU A 83 11.61 -7.26 -4.62
C LEU A 83 13.10 -6.93 -4.42
N GLY A 84 13.42 -6.22 -3.33
CA GLY A 84 14.80 -5.78 -3.06
C GLY A 84 15.23 -4.58 -3.90
N GLU A 85 14.30 -3.84 -4.47
CA GLU A 85 14.53 -2.65 -5.31
C GLU A 85 15.32 -1.56 -4.61
N GLY A 86 15.35 -1.54 -3.28
CA GLY A 86 16.21 -0.64 -2.51
C GLY A 86 17.69 -0.80 -2.85
N ALA A 87 18.13 -1.96 -3.33
CA ALA A 87 19.48 -2.16 -3.82
C ALA A 87 19.87 -1.21 -4.96
N LEU A 88 18.90 -0.68 -5.71
CA LEU A 88 19.10 0.27 -6.81
C LEU A 88 19.06 1.74 -6.36
N MET A 89 18.65 2.03 -5.14
CA MET A 89 18.30 3.38 -4.70
C MET A 89 19.28 3.93 -3.65
N ASP A 90 19.60 3.12 -2.62
CA ASP A 90 20.36 3.59 -1.47
C ASP A 90 21.17 2.47 -0.80
N ASP A 91 21.99 2.85 0.20
CA ASP A 91 22.85 1.95 0.98
C ASP A 91 22.21 1.52 2.32
N TYR A 92 20.96 1.85 2.57
CA TYR A 92 20.30 1.42 3.78
C TYR A 92 20.13 -0.10 3.82
N PRO A 93 20.21 -0.74 4.98
CA PRO A 93 19.95 -2.17 5.13
C PRO A 93 18.49 -2.51 4.82
N HIS A 94 18.20 -3.79 4.61
CA HIS A 94 16.82 -4.26 4.46
C HIS A 94 15.98 -3.90 5.70
N SER A 95 14.82 -3.30 5.50
CA SER A 95 13.88 -2.96 6.56
C SER A 95 12.95 -4.12 6.97
N THR A 96 13.01 -5.22 6.23
CA THR A 96 12.16 -6.40 6.35
C THR A 96 12.94 -7.64 5.95
N SER A 97 12.41 -8.82 6.27
CA SER A 97 12.91 -10.11 5.77
C SER A 97 12.04 -10.62 4.63
N ALA A 98 12.63 -11.42 3.73
CA ALA A 98 11.92 -12.10 2.65
C ALA A 98 12.23 -13.60 2.69
N ARG A 99 11.18 -14.44 2.64
CA ARG A 99 11.26 -15.89 2.75
C ARG A 99 10.42 -16.58 1.67
N ALA A 100 10.97 -17.62 1.05
CA ALA A 100 10.23 -18.47 0.13
C ALA A 100 9.16 -19.29 0.88
N LEU A 101 7.93 -19.29 0.38
CA LEU A 101 6.83 -20.11 0.92
C LEU A 101 6.72 -21.45 0.21
N LEU A 102 7.14 -21.51 -1.04
CA LEU A 102 7.17 -22.67 -1.91
C LEU A 102 8.57 -22.78 -2.52
N ASP A 103 8.87 -23.88 -3.20
CA ASP A 103 10.05 -23.97 -4.06
C ASP A 103 10.06 -22.77 -5.00
N THR A 104 11.06 -21.92 -4.86
CA THR A 104 11.13 -20.62 -5.53
C THR A 104 12.45 -20.51 -6.29
N ARG A 105 12.38 -20.03 -7.53
CA ARG A 105 13.55 -19.62 -8.28
C ARG A 105 13.46 -18.15 -8.62
N ALA A 106 14.55 -17.42 -8.38
CA ALA A 106 14.67 -16.00 -8.66
C ALA A 106 15.92 -15.72 -9.49
N PHE A 107 15.83 -14.71 -10.34
CA PHE A 107 17.00 -14.07 -10.95
C PHE A 107 17.43 -12.91 -10.07
N LEU A 108 18.72 -12.87 -9.77
CA LEU A 108 19.36 -11.86 -8.94
C LEU A 108 20.21 -10.97 -9.83
N ILE A 109 19.98 -9.66 -9.75
CA ILE A 109 20.85 -8.68 -10.41
C ILE A 109 21.52 -7.86 -9.31
N SER A 110 22.86 -7.92 -9.26
CA SER A 110 23.60 -7.21 -8.22
C SER A 110 23.59 -5.71 -8.44
N ARG A 111 23.78 -4.94 -7.37
CA ARG A 111 23.95 -3.49 -7.42
C ARG A 111 25.08 -3.09 -8.38
N GLU A 112 26.19 -3.79 -8.31
CA GLU A 112 27.37 -3.53 -9.14
C GLU A 112 27.07 -3.75 -10.62
N ALA A 113 26.32 -4.83 -10.95
CA ALA A 113 25.89 -5.10 -12.32
C ALA A 113 24.97 -3.98 -12.85
N PHE A 114 24.00 -3.52 -12.04
CA PHE A 114 23.17 -2.37 -12.40
C PHE A 114 23.98 -1.10 -12.60
N SER A 115 24.89 -0.78 -11.69
CA SER A 115 25.73 0.41 -11.79
C SER A 115 26.56 0.40 -13.10
N SER A 116 27.17 -0.75 -13.42
CA SER A 116 27.91 -0.91 -14.67
C SER A 116 27.04 -0.74 -15.92
N VAL A 117 25.81 -1.29 -15.90
CA VAL A 117 24.85 -1.12 -17.00
C VAL A 117 24.40 0.32 -17.12
N PHE A 118 24.15 1.01 -16.01
CA PHE A 118 23.67 2.39 -16.00
C PHE A 118 24.73 3.38 -16.52
N GLU A 119 25.99 3.15 -16.19
CA GLU A 119 27.09 3.95 -16.71
C GLU A 119 27.25 3.80 -18.23
N LYS A 120 27.12 2.58 -18.74
CA LYS A 120 27.28 2.28 -20.17
C LYS A 120 26.04 2.62 -21.00
N HIS A 121 24.85 2.57 -20.41
CA HIS A 121 23.55 2.72 -21.07
C HIS A 121 22.63 3.72 -20.35
N PRO A 122 22.93 5.03 -20.34
CA PRO A 122 22.17 6.04 -19.57
C PRO A 122 20.69 6.13 -19.94
N THR A 123 20.34 5.88 -21.21
CA THR A 123 18.95 5.88 -21.68
C THR A 123 18.16 4.73 -21.05
N MET A 124 18.74 3.54 -20.98
CA MET A 124 18.16 2.38 -20.32
C MET A 124 18.00 2.61 -18.81
N ALA A 125 19.04 3.17 -18.15
CA ALA A 125 18.99 3.57 -16.76
C ALA A 125 17.81 4.51 -16.48
N ARG A 126 17.61 5.54 -17.28
CA ARG A 126 16.49 6.47 -17.15
C ARG A 126 15.13 5.78 -17.27
N LYS A 127 14.95 4.83 -18.20
CA LYS A 127 13.70 4.05 -18.35
C LYS A 127 13.43 3.25 -17.08
N ILE A 128 14.42 2.51 -16.58
CA ILE A 128 14.29 1.67 -15.37
C ILE A 128 13.98 2.53 -14.15
N LEU A 129 14.75 3.61 -13.91
CA LEU A 129 14.53 4.48 -12.75
C LEU A 129 13.17 5.19 -12.79
N SER A 130 12.72 5.64 -13.97
CA SER A 130 11.39 6.23 -14.13
C SER A 130 10.27 5.22 -13.80
N ARG A 131 10.43 3.98 -14.22
CA ARG A 131 9.48 2.91 -13.92
C ARG A 131 9.54 2.53 -12.44
N LEU A 132 10.74 2.41 -11.88
CA LEU A 132 10.95 2.12 -10.46
C LEU A 132 10.27 3.16 -9.57
N ALA A 133 10.44 4.45 -9.85
CA ALA A 133 9.79 5.53 -9.10
C ALA A 133 8.26 5.38 -9.08
N ARG A 134 7.64 5.02 -10.21
CA ARG A 134 6.20 4.77 -10.30
C ARG A 134 5.76 3.55 -9.48
N VAL A 135 6.53 2.44 -9.56
CA VAL A 135 6.21 1.22 -8.83
C VAL A 135 6.36 1.43 -7.32
N VAL A 136 7.47 2.04 -6.87
CA VAL A 136 7.72 2.34 -5.46
C VAL A 136 6.64 3.28 -4.91
N SER A 137 6.30 4.34 -5.64
CA SER A 137 5.21 5.25 -5.26
C SER A 137 3.87 4.52 -5.09
N ARG A 138 3.53 3.57 -5.99
CA ARG A 138 2.31 2.76 -5.89
C ARG A 138 2.37 1.78 -4.72
N ARG A 139 3.52 1.08 -4.51
CA ARG A 139 3.72 0.15 -3.38
C ARG A 139 3.66 0.88 -2.04
N SER A 140 4.26 2.07 -1.93
CA SER A 140 4.18 2.90 -0.72
C SER A 140 2.75 3.29 -0.40
N ARG A 141 1.97 3.71 -1.40
CA ARG A 141 0.54 3.99 -1.20
C ARG A 141 -0.23 2.78 -0.68
N LYS A 142 -0.04 1.61 -1.31
CA LYS A 142 -0.64 0.36 -0.83
C LYS A 142 -0.20 -0.01 0.59
N ALA A 143 1.07 0.16 0.93
CA ALA A 143 1.58 -0.13 2.27
C ALA A 143 0.98 0.83 3.32
N ILE A 144 0.84 2.12 2.98
CA ILE A 144 0.18 3.10 3.85
C ILE A 144 -1.30 2.74 4.04
N THR A 145 -2.00 2.38 2.96
CA THR A 145 -3.39 1.89 3.01
C THR A 145 -3.48 0.63 3.87
N LEU A 146 -2.57 -0.34 3.69
CA LEU A 146 -2.50 -1.54 4.52
C LEU A 146 -2.19 -1.27 5.99
N VAL A 147 -1.32 -0.32 6.31
CA VAL A 147 -1.03 0.07 7.71
C VAL A 147 -2.24 0.76 8.35
N LEU A 148 -3.01 1.48 7.56
CA LEU A 148 -4.28 2.07 7.98
C LEU A 148 -5.40 1.01 8.02
N ASP A 149 -5.40 0.04 7.08
CA ASP A 149 -6.33 -1.09 7.01
C ASP A 149 -5.97 -2.24 7.98
N VAL A 150 -4.70 -2.50 8.29
CA VAL A 150 -4.29 -3.56 9.25
C VAL A 150 -4.72 -3.24 10.68
N GLY A 151 -4.98 -1.94 10.98
CA GLY A 151 -5.79 -1.60 12.14
C GLY A 151 -7.28 -1.94 11.97
N ALA A 152 -7.69 -2.33 10.78
CA ALA A 152 -9.07 -2.36 10.32
C ALA A 152 -9.54 -3.71 9.74
N GLN A 153 -8.64 -4.65 9.43
CA GLN A 153 -9.05 -5.96 8.92
C GLN A 153 -9.30 -6.97 10.04
N TYR A 154 -10.60 -7.22 10.32
CA TYR A 154 -11.16 -8.48 10.77
C TYR A 154 -10.61 -9.09 12.07
N ILE A 155 -10.56 -8.31 13.14
CA ILE A 155 -10.24 -8.91 14.44
C ILE A 155 -11.38 -9.83 14.93
N SER A 156 -12.65 -9.49 14.67
CA SER A 156 -13.79 -10.26 15.17
C SER A 156 -14.55 -11.05 14.10
N GLY A 157 -14.47 -10.66 12.84
CA GLY A 157 -15.30 -11.21 11.76
C GLY A 157 -16.79 -10.88 11.91
N ARG A 158 -17.15 -10.00 12.85
CA ARG A 158 -18.52 -9.55 13.08
C ARG A 158 -18.82 -8.35 12.22
N THR A 159 -20.07 -8.29 11.73
CA THR A 159 -20.58 -7.17 10.96
C THR A 159 -21.89 -6.70 11.58
N ARG A 160 -22.22 -5.44 11.33
CA ARG A 160 -23.55 -4.90 11.55
C ARG A 160 -24.17 -4.55 10.22
N SER A 161 -25.47 -4.81 10.08
CA SER A 161 -26.21 -4.44 8.87
C SER A 161 -26.63 -2.99 8.98
N GLU A 162 -26.27 -2.19 7.98
CA GLU A 162 -26.70 -0.80 7.82
C GLU A 162 -27.45 -0.61 6.51
N HIS A 163 -28.41 0.31 6.52
CA HIS A 163 -29.32 0.56 5.41
C HIS A 163 -29.21 2.01 4.91
N ASP A 164 -29.21 2.17 3.57
CA ASP A 164 -29.42 3.46 2.92
C ASP A 164 -30.40 3.33 1.74
N LEU A 165 -30.55 4.40 0.95
CA LEU A 165 -31.45 4.41 -0.21
C LEU A 165 -31.07 3.38 -1.31
N LEU A 166 -29.87 2.84 -1.28
CA LEU A 166 -29.37 1.83 -2.22
C LEU A 166 -29.46 0.41 -1.66
N GLY A 167 -29.99 0.23 -0.44
CA GLY A 167 -30.17 -1.05 0.23
C GLY A 167 -29.14 -1.35 1.31
N ASP A 168 -29.19 -2.56 1.82
CA ASP A 168 -28.39 -3.01 2.97
C ASP A 168 -26.92 -3.26 2.61
N ARG A 169 -26.04 -3.04 3.58
CA ARG A 169 -24.62 -3.40 3.55
C ARG A 169 -24.17 -3.89 4.92
N GLU A 170 -23.27 -4.86 4.90
CA GLU A 170 -22.60 -5.36 6.09
C GLU A 170 -21.36 -4.52 6.35
N VAL A 171 -21.37 -3.75 7.42
CA VAL A 171 -20.25 -2.92 7.87
C VAL A 171 -19.53 -3.64 9.00
N PRO A 172 -18.21 -3.83 8.98
CA PRO A 172 -17.47 -4.46 10.08
C PRO A 172 -17.65 -3.70 11.40
N ASP A 173 -17.88 -4.42 12.49
CA ASP A 173 -18.18 -3.84 13.81
C ASP A 173 -17.04 -3.00 14.39
N GLU A 174 -15.82 -3.28 13.97
CA GLU A 174 -14.62 -2.58 14.45
C GLU A 174 -14.50 -1.15 13.92
N PHE A 175 -15.30 -0.80 12.89
CA PHE A 175 -15.27 0.53 12.31
C PHE A 175 -16.40 1.41 12.82
N TYR A 176 -16.05 2.68 13.06
CA TYR A 176 -17.05 3.68 13.39
C TYR A 176 -17.77 4.23 12.15
N TYR A 177 -17.15 4.12 10.97
CA TYR A 177 -17.81 4.58 9.75
C TYR A 177 -18.98 3.67 9.36
N GLY A 178 -19.95 4.24 8.64
CA GLY A 178 -21.16 3.55 8.22
C GLY A 178 -21.20 3.18 6.73
N VAL A 179 -22.41 2.90 6.25
CA VAL A 179 -22.69 2.40 4.90
C VAL A 179 -22.27 3.36 3.79
N GLN A 180 -22.34 4.67 4.00
CA GLN A 180 -21.98 5.66 2.97
C GLN A 180 -20.46 5.67 2.74
N THR A 181 -19.68 5.60 3.79
CA THR A 181 -18.23 5.46 3.73
C THR A 181 -17.82 4.14 3.08
N LEU A 182 -18.48 3.03 3.44
CA LEU A 182 -18.23 1.72 2.82
C LEU A 182 -18.44 1.78 1.30
N ARG A 183 -19.55 2.37 0.84
CA ARG A 183 -19.80 2.57 -0.61
C ARG A 183 -18.78 3.49 -1.27
N ALA A 184 -18.32 4.50 -0.56
CA ALA A 184 -17.26 5.36 -1.09
C ALA A 184 -15.95 4.60 -1.28
N LEU A 185 -15.58 3.70 -0.37
CA LEU A 185 -14.42 2.82 -0.51
C LEU A 185 -14.55 1.85 -1.70
N GLU A 186 -15.77 1.31 -1.92
CA GLU A 186 -16.05 0.45 -3.06
C GLU A 186 -15.93 1.18 -4.41
N ASN A 187 -16.38 2.45 -4.47
CA ASN A 187 -16.49 3.24 -5.70
C ASN A 187 -15.25 4.08 -6.04
N PHE A 188 -14.52 4.56 -5.06
CA PHE A 188 -13.45 5.56 -5.24
C PHE A 188 -12.09 5.08 -4.72
N ASN A 189 -11.62 3.96 -5.20
CA ASN A 189 -10.25 3.50 -4.98
C ASN A 189 -9.33 4.03 -6.09
N ILE A 190 -9.06 5.34 -6.11
CA ILE A 190 -8.41 6.04 -7.22
C ILE A 190 -6.92 6.24 -6.95
N SER A 191 -6.57 6.91 -5.85
CA SER A 191 -5.18 7.22 -5.52
C SER A 191 -4.56 6.25 -4.51
N GLY A 192 -5.38 5.57 -3.73
CA GLY A 192 -4.96 4.77 -2.58
C GLY A 192 -4.37 5.62 -1.44
N VAL A 193 -4.68 6.93 -1.41
CA VAL A 193 -4.25 7.87 -0.37
C VAL A 193 -5.46 8.22 0.49
N PRO A 194 -5.61 7.61 1.69
CA PRO A 194 -6.75 7.86 2.55
C PRO A 194 -6.69 9.23 3.22
N LEU A 195 -7.86 9.75 3.55
CA LEU A 195 -8.04 11.03 4.24
C LEU A 195 -7.28 11.08 5.58
N ALA A 196 -7.11 9.96 6.26
CA ALA A 196 -6.34 9.85 7.50
C ALA A 196 -4.91 10.42 7.44
N LEU A 197 -4.32 10.53 6.23
CA LEU A 197 -2.99 11.13 6.03
C LEU A 197 -2.99 12.66 6.07
N TYR A 198 -4.17 13.28 6.20
CA TYR A 198 -4.34 14.73 6.22
C TYR A 198 -4.96 15.20 7.55
N PRO A 199 -4.24 15.08 8.69
CA PRO A 199 -4.78 15.36 10.01
C PRO A 199 -5.35 16.78 10.13
N VAL A 200 -4.69 17.77 9.55
CA VAL A 200 -5.15 19.16 9.58
C VAL A 200 -6.52 19.34 8.88
N LEU A 201 -6.77 18.58 7.80
CA LEU A 201 -8.07 18.60 7.12
C LEU A 201 -9.16 17.96 7.99
N ILE A 202 -8.84 16.85 8.65
CA ILE A 202 -9.75 16.17 9.59
C ILE A 202 -10.08 17.10 10.76
N GLU A 203 -9.09 17.74 11.35
CA GLU A 203 -9.28 18.73 12.41
C GLU A 203 -10.20 19.87 11.97
N ALA A 204 -9.97 20.46 10.78
CA ALA A 204 -10.80 21.53 10.25
C ALA A 204 -12.26 21.10 10.03
N LEU A 205 -12.47 19.92 9.44
CA LEU A 205 -13.82 19.34 9.27
C LEU A 205 -14.50 19.12 10.63
N THR A 206 -13.77 18.60 11.59
CA THR A 206 -14.29 18.33 12.94
C THR A 206 -14.67 19.61 13.67
N GLN A 207 -13.87 20.67 13.55
CA GLN A 207 -14.18 21.97 14.13
C GLN A 207 -15.46 22.59 13.53
N VAL A 208 -15.66 22.46 12.21
CA VAL A 208 -16.87 22.90 11.54
C VAL A 208 -18.10 22.14 12.07
N LYS A 209 -17.99 20.81 12.25
CA LYS A 209 -19.09 19.99 12.77
C LYS A 209 -19.40 20.30 14.23
N LEU A 210 -18.38 20.52 15.06
CA LEU A 210 -18.53 20.95 16.45
C LEU A 210 -19.28 22.30 16.54
N ALA A 211 -18.86 23.28 15.74
CA ALA A 211 -19.51 24.59 15.70
C ALA A 211 -20.97 24.51 15.23
N ALA A 212 -21.22 23.68 14.19
CA ALA A 212 -22.56 23.46 13.66
C ALA A 212 -23.49 22.76 14.69
N ALA A 213 -22.99 21.76 15.40
CA ALA A 213 -23.76 21.06 16.44
C ALA A 213 -24.18 22.02 17.56
N ARG A 214 -23.27 22.88 18.04
CA ARG A 214 -23.54 23.89 19.06
C ARG A 214 -24.57 24.90 18.58
N ALA A 215 -24.37 25.48 17.41
CA ALA A 215 -25.28 26.45 16.85
C ALA A 215 -26.70 25.90 16.66
N ASN A 216 -26.83 24.68 16.15
CA ASN A 216 -28.11 24.00 15.96
C ASN A 216 -28.80 23.68 17.29
N ALA A 217 -28.05 23.32 18.33
CA ALA A 217 -28.58 23.11 19.67
C ALA A 217 -29.10 24.41 20.27
N ASP A 218 -28.34 25.49 20.14
CA ASP A 218 -28.73 26.82 20.67
C ASP A 218 -29.99 27.38 19.95
N LEU A 219 -30.14 27.05 18.67
CA LEU A 219 -31.33 27.40 17.88
C LEU A 219 -32.53 26.46 18.11
N GLY A 220 -32.38 25.39 18.94
CA GLY A 220 -33.40 24.40 19.16
C GLY A 220 -33.68 23.46 17.98
N LEU A 221 -32.79 23.43 16.98
CA LEU A 221 -32.89 22.59 15.80
C LEU A 221 -32.31 21.20 16.04
N LEU A 222 -31.50 21.01 17.09
CA LEU A 222 -30.90 19.76 17.48
C LEU A 222 -31.17 19.47 18.96
N PRO A 223 -31.69 18.30 19.33
CA PRO A 223 -31.88 17.94 20.74
C PRO A 223 -30.56 17.95 21.51
N ARG A 224 -30.56 18.54 22.71
CA ARG A 224 -29.34 18.69 23.52
C ARG A 224 -28.54 17.41 23.72
N PRO A 225 -29.17 16.26 24.06
CA PRO A 225 -28.42 14.99 24.23
C PRO A 225 -27.67 14.56 22.95
N VAL A 226 -28.25 14.85 21.77
CA VAL A 226 -27.60 14.54 20.47
C VAL A 226 -26.44 15.48 20.22
N ALA A 227 -26.61 16.78 20.52
CA ALA A 227 -25.54 17.76 20.40
C ALA A 227 -24.35 17.39 21.30
N ASP A 228 -24.61 17.02 22.55
CA ASP A 228 -23.60 16.62 23.54
C ASP A 228 -22.81 15.37 23.06
N ALA A 229 -23.48 14.40 22.44
CA ALA A 229 -22.85 13.22 21.86
C ALA A 229 -21.95 13.58 20.67
N ILE A 230 -22.41 14.46 19.78
CA ILE A 230 -21.61 14.96 18.65
C ILE A 230 -20.41 15.76 19.16
N GLU A 231 -20.59 16.61 20.16
CA GLU A 231 -19.48 17.36 20.78
C GLU A 231 -18.42 16.41 21.34
N GLN A 232 -18.84 15.36 22.05
CA GLN A 232 -17.90 14.36 22.59
C GLN A 232 -17.15 13.65 21.48
N ALA A 233 -17.82 13.20 20.42
CA ALA A 233 -17.18 12.57 19.26
C ALA A 233 -16.18 13.52 18.58
N CYS A 234 -16.54 14.79 18.41
CA CYS A 234 -15.62 15.80 17.86
C CYS A 234 -14.37 15.97 18.74
N HIS A 235 -14.52 15.99 20.06
CA HIS A 235 -13.36 16.05 20.97
C HIS A 235 -12.47 14.81 20.87
N ASP A 236 -13.03 13.63 20.68
CA ASP A 236 -12.25 12.40 20.50
C ASP A 236 -11.47 12.41 19.19
N VAL A 237 -12.07 12.92 18.09
CA VAL A 237 -11.37 13.11 16.81
C VAL A 237 -10.24 14.14 16.94
N LEU A 238 -10.52 15.32 17.54
CA LEU A 238 -9.51 16.36 17.79
C LEU A 238 -8.38 15.88 18.71
N GLY A 239 -8.69 14.96 19.62
CA GLY A 239 -7.70 14.26 20.46
C GLY A 239 -6.90 13.16 19.77
N GLY A 240 -7.11 12.94 18.45
CA GLY A 240 -6.37 11.98 17.64
C GLY A 240 -6.81 10.51 17.78
N LYS A 241 -7.87 10.21 18.55
CA LYS A 241 -8.29 8.83 18.84
C LYS A 241 -8.89 8.10 17.63
N LEU A 242 -9.59 8.83 16.73
CA LEU A 242 -10.40 8.26 15.66
C LEU A 242 -9.84 8.52 14.25
N GLN A 243 -8.65 9.07 14.13
CA GLN A 243 -8.06 9.47 12.84
C GLN A 243 -7.98 8.31 11.84
N ARG A 244 -7.72 7.09 12.30
CA ARG A 244 -7.66 5.88 11.47
C ARG A 244 -8.98 5.49 10.79
N HIS A 245 -10.11 6.04 11.23
CA HIS A 245 -11.43 5.78 10.67
C HIS A 245 -11.78 6.70 9.49
N PHE A 246 -10.92 7.66 9.15
CA PHE A 246 -11.04 8.51 7.96
C PHE A 246 -10.38 7.83 6.76
N VAL A 247 -11.07 6.84 6.20
CA VAL A 247 -10.54 5.85 5.26
C VAL A 247 -10.78 6.15 3.79
N VAL A 248 -11.66 7.11 3.45
CA VAL A 248 -11.98 7.43 2.07
C VAL A 248 -10.78 7.99 1.31
N ASP A 249 -10.70 7.68 0.01
CA ASP A 249 -9.64 8.18 -0.87
C ASP A 249 -9.70 9.72 -0.96
N MET A 250 -8.54 10.38 -1.00
CA MET A 250 -8.43 11.84 -1.17
C MET A 250 -8.97 12.31 -2.51
N ILE A 251 -8.93 11.47 -3.54
CA ILE A 251 -9.51 11.74 -4.84
C ILE A 251 -10.86 11.03 -4.93
N GLN A 252 -11.90 11.81 -5.07
CA GLN A 252 -13.27 11.33 -5.11
C GLN A 252 -14.10 12.14 -6.12
N GLY A 253 -15.21 11.58 -6.58
CA GLY A 253 -16.14 12.29 -7.46
C GLY A 253 -17.00 13.32 -6.73
N GLY A 254 -17.47 14.34 -7.45
CA GLY A 254 -18.41 15.33 -6.92
C GLY A 254 -17.77 16.40 -6.02
N ALA A 255 -18.55 16.93 -5.10
CA ALA A 255 -18.20 18.08 -4.26
C ALA A 255 -17.62 17.69 -2.89
N GLY A 256 -16.85 16.60 -2.79
CA GLY A 256 -16.28 16.14 -1.52
C GLY A 256 -17.27 15.40 -0.63
N THR A 257 -18.33 14.84 -1.20
CA THR A 257 -19.40 14.17 -0.45
C THR A 257 -18.87 13.01 0.38
N SER A 258 -18.01 12.16 -0.18
CA SER A 258 -17.46 11.00 0.54
C SER A 258 -16.67 11.43 1.78
N THR A 259 -15.85 12.47 1.69
CA THR A 259 -15.14 13.07 2.83
C THR A 259 -16.10 13.55 3.91
N ASN A 260 -17.17 14.26 3.49
CA ASN A 260 -18.18 14.76 4.45
C ASN A 260 -18.94 13.61 5.11
N MET A 261 -19.31 12.57 4.35
CA MET A 261 -20.01 11.40 4.90
C MET A 261 -19.12 10.63 5.88
N ASN A 262 -17.86 10.40 5.55
CA ASN A 262 -16.91 9.74 6.47
C ASN A 262 -16.73 10.52 7.79
N ALA A 263 -16.82 11.86 7.73
CA ALA A 263 -16.77 12.68 8.95
C ALA A 263 -18.11 12.71 9.71
N ASN A 264 -19.24 12.43 9.06
CA ASN A 264 -20.56 12.36 9.70
C ASN A 264 -20.81 11.03 10.41
N GLU A 265 -20.38 9.94 9.78
CA GLU A 265 -20.52 8.58 10.29
C GLU A 265 -19.53 8.25 11.39
#